data_8b2f7ed3432e2ad53b2babcf5ce93241
#
_entry.id   8b2f7ed3432e2ad53b2babcf5ce93241
#
_cell.length_a   1.000
_cell.length_b   1.000
_cell.length_c   1.000
_cell.angle_alpha   90.00
_cell.angle_beta   90.00
_cell.angle_gamma   90.00
#
_symmetry.space_group_name_H-M   'P 1'
#
loop_
_entity.id
_entity.type
_entity.pdbx_description
1 polymer ?
#
loop_
_entity_poly.entity_id
_entity_poly.type
_entity_poly.pdbx_seq_one_letter_code
_entity_poly.pdbx_strand_id
1 'polypeptide(L)'
;MSNGNLARVLHRIGRRGASLAFVGLLCLAIAASLAFPPAEQRAAPNYVALAAVAPLHLWALAWCGTGLLCLVQMFLRSDRIAFAVATALLLLYGLVYLISTFTGDNPRGWVGAAVWLAFGGWIALIATWPEAATADRVTGGAAVIVADANGLIQSWNPQAAKLFGWSIDEAVGRPLTILMPPRLRDQHTEGLAKVRATGVSALAGRIIPLVGLRRDGSEFPIALTVNAWHSDDGIAYTGVIRPMRGGDAD
;
A
#
# COMPACT_ATOMS: atom_id res chain seq x y z
N MET A 1 6.11 21.69 13.78
CA MET A 1 5.24 20.52 13.43
C MET A 1 5.90 19.29 14.02
N SER A 2 5.24 18.58 14.97
CA SER A 2 5.87 17.48 15.71
C SER A 2 6.05 16.26 14.80
N ASN A 3 7.19 15.54 14.96
CA ASN A 3 7.52 14.31 14.23
C ASN A 3 6.39 13.25 14.23
N GLY A 4 5.51 13.27 15.23
CA GLY A 4 4.37 12.35 15.33
C GLY A 4 3.24 12.61 14.33
N ASN A 5 3.10 13.82 13.81
CA ASN A 5 2.08 14.13 12.80
C ASN A 5 2.55 13.68 11.41
N LEU A 6 3.83 13.85 11.11
CA LEU A 6 4.43 13.41 9.85
C LEU A 6 4.39 11.88 9.71
N ALA A 7 4.74 11.16 10.78
CA ALA A 7 4.70 9.68 10.80
C ALA A 7 3.27 9.16 10.56
N ARG A 8 2.24 9.78 11.15
CA ARG A 8 0.83 9.40 10.94
C ARG A 8 0.37 9.65 9.51
N VAL A 9 0.77 10.75 8.88
CA VAL A 9 0.45 11.06 7.48
C VAL A 9 1.16 10.08 6.54
N LEU A 10 2.44 9.80 6.76
CA LEU A 10 3.22 8.85 5.97
C LEU A 10 2.66 7.41 6.08
N HIS A 11 2.22 7.00 7.27
CA HIS A 11 1.59 5.69 7.48
C HIS A 11 0.22 5.58 6.75
N ARG A 12 -0.53 6.67 6.63
CA ARG A 12 -1.79 6.73 5.88
C ARG A 12 -1.61 6.65 4.36
N ILE A 13 -0.52 7.23 3.85
CA ILE A 13 -0.26 7.33 2.41
C ILE A 13 0.17 5.97 1.83
N GLY A 14 0.86 5.12 2.61
CA GLY A 14 1.38 3.85 2.13
C GLY A 14 2.41 4.00 1.00
N ARG A 15 2.93 2.86 0.50
CA ARG A 15 3.96 2.86 -0.56
C ARG A 15 3.44 3.40 -1.89
N ARG A 16 2.20 3.09 -2.26
CA ARG A 16 1.58 3.54 -3.51
C ARG A 16 1.29 5.05 -3.47
N GLY A 17 0.77 5.56 -2.35
CA GLY A 17 0.55 6.99 -2.18
C GLY A 17 1.84 7.81 -2.21
N ALA A 18 2.94 7.29 -1.63
CA ALA A 18 4.26 7.92 -1.74
C ALA A 18 4.76 7.97 -3.19
N SER A 19 4.52 6.89 -3.98
CA SER A 19 4.84 6.87 -5.41
C SER A 19 4.03 7.90 -6.18
N LEU A 20 2.74 8.05 -5.89
CA LEU A 20 1.88 9.08 -6.51
C LEU A 20 2.30 10.50 -6.14
N ALA A 21 2.75 10.73 -4.90
CA ALA A 21 3.31 12.02 -4.49
C ALA A 21 4.55 12.37 -5.33
N PHE A 22 5.48 11.43 -5.49
CA PHE A 22 6.68 11.61 -6.29
C PHE A 22 6.35 11.88 -7.76
N VAL A 23 5.48 11.05 -8.36
CA VAL A 23 5.03 11.22 -9.76
C VAL A 23 4.31 12.54 -9.94
N GLY A 24 3.43 12.92 -9.00
CA GLY A 24 2.71 14.19 -9.03
C GLY A 24 3.64 15.41 -9.04
N LEU A 25 4.62 15.42 -8.14
CA LEU A 25 5.62 16.50 -8.10
C LEU A 25 6.47 16.56 -9.38
N LEU A 26 6.88 15.40 -9.91
CA LEU A 26 7.59 15.32 -11.18
C LEU A 26 6.77 15.87 -12.33
N CYS A 27 5.50 15.48 -12.43
CA CYS A 27 4.58 16.00 -13.46
C CYS A 27 4.44 17.53 -13.38
N LEU A 28 4.33 18.10 -12.18
CA LEU A 28 4.27 19.55 -12.00
C LEU A 28 5.58 20.25 -12.40
N ALA A 29 6.74 19.66 -12.11
CA ALA A 29 8.04 20.19 -12.55
C ALA A 29 8.15 20.18 -14.08
N ILE A 30 7.70 19.12 -14.76
CA ILE A 30 7.66 19.04 -16.22
C ILE A 30 6.68 20.09 -16.77
N ALA A 31 5.50 20.22 -16.17
CA ALA A 31 4.52 21.23 -16.57
C ALA A 31 5.11 22.65 -16.52
N ALA A 32 5.82 22.98 -15.45
CA ALA A 32 6.48 24.28 -15.29
C ALA A 32 7.56 24.51 -16.36
N SER A 33 8.36 23.49 -16.69
CA SER A 33 9.40 23.59 -17.72
C SER A 33 8.82 23.83 -19.12
N LEU A 34 7.63 23.28 -19.40
CA LEU A 34 6.93 23.45 -20.69
C LEU A 34 6.15 24.77 -20.76
N ALA A 35 5.62 25.25 -19.62
CA ALA A 35 4.90 26.52 -19.54
C ALA A 35 5.85 27.73 -19.68
N PHE A 36 7.07 27.61 -19.14
CA PHE A 36 8.06 28.70 -19.11
C PHE A 36 9.40 28.25 -19.71
N PRO A 37 9.44 27.82 -21.00
CA PRO A 37 10.66 27.36 -21.60
C PRO A 37 11.64 28.55 -21.78
N PRO A 38 12.91 28.43 -21.34
CA PRO A 38 13.92 29.44 -21.61
C PRO A 38 14.03 29.72 -23.10
N ALA A 39 14.25 31.02 -23.46
CA ALA A 39 14.27 31.45 -24.87
C ALA A 39 15.29 30.66 -25.72
N GLU A 40 16.45 30.35 -25.12
CA GLU A 40 17.52 29.59 -25.75
C GLU A 40 17.17 28.11 -26.02
N GLN A 41 16.25 27.54 -25.22
CA GLN A 41 15.88 26.15 -25.34
C GLN A 41 14.66 25.89 -26.24
N ARG A 42 13.93 26.93 -26.67
CA ARG A 42 12.73 26.77 -27.50
C ARG A 42 13.03 26.11 -28.86
N ALA A 43 14.24 26.31 -29.39
CA ALA A 43 14.73 25.70 -30.62
C ALA A 43 15.37 24.31 -30.41
N ALA A 44 15.44 23.83 -29.17
CA ALA A 44 16.03 22.52 -28.91
C ALA A 44 15.17 21.39 -29.52
N PRO A 45 15.79 20.35 -30.08
CA PRO A 45 15.09 19.27 -30.82
C PRO A 45 13.94 18.62 -30.05
N ASN A 46 14.04 18.50 -28.71
CA ASN A 46 13.00 17.95 -27.85
C ASN A 46 11.75 18.85 -27.80
N TYR A 47 11.89 20.17 -27.74
CA TYR A 47 10.74 21.10 -27.76
C TYR A 47 10.11 21.18 -29.14
N VAL A 48 10.92 21.13 -30.22
CA VAL A 48 10.45 21.11 -31.59
C VAL A 48 9.63 19.85 -31.84
N ALA A 49 10.10 18.69 -31.42
CA ALA A 49 9.38 17.42 -31.55
C ALA A 49 8.02 17.44 -30.85
N LEU A 50 7.94 17.99 -29.64
CA LEU A 50 6.69 18.12 -28.91
C LEU A 50 5.73 19.11 -29.57
N ALA A 51 6.26 20.25 -30.03
CA ALA A 51 5.49 21.31 -30.70
C ALA A 51 4.93 20.87 -32.06
N ALA A 52 5.58 19.89 -32.71
CA ALA A 52 5.09 19.30 -33.96
C ALA A 52 3.77 18.49 -33.75
N VAL A 53 3.57 17.92 -32.55
CA VAL A 53 2.37 17.15 -32.21
C VAL A 53 1.29 18.06 -31.64
N ALA A 54 1.63 18.91 -30.69
CA ALA A 54 0.71 19.86 -30.06
C ALA A 54 1.46 21.06 -29.49
N PRO A 55 0.82 22.23 -29.36
CA PRO A 55 1.40 23.40 -28.72
C PRO A 55 1.89 23.10 -27.29
N LEU A 56 3.04 23.64 -26.91
CA LEU A 56 3.70 23.35 -25.62
C LEU A 56 2.80 23.64 -24.41
N HIS A 57 1.92 24.64 -24.50
CA HIS A 57 1.00 24.95 -23.40
C HIS A 57 -0.02 23.85 -23.18
N LEU A 58 -0.46 23.09 -24.21
CA LEU A 58 -1.35 21.94 -24.04
C LEU A 58 -0.64 20.78 -23.33
N TRP A 59 0.63 20.55 -23.65
CA TRP A 59 1.45 19.60 -22.92
C TRP A 59 1.62 20.02 -21.45
N ALA A 60 1.89 21.31 -21.20
CA ALA A 60 2.00 21.85 -19.85
C ALA A 60 0.70 21.63 -19.04
N LEU A 61 -0.47 21.87 -19.65
CA LEU A 61 -1.77 21.63 -19.02
C LEU A 61 -2.00 20.14 -18.73
N ALA A 62 -1.66 19.25 -19.68
CA ALA A 62 -1.78 17.79 -19.47
C ALA A 62 -0.93 17.30 -18.31
N TRP A 63 0.34 17.74 -18.23
CA TRP A 63 1.24 17.41 -17.14
C TRP A 63 0.78 18.01 -15.80
N CYS A 64 0.31 19.25 -15.79
CA CYS A 64 -0.22 19.91 -14.60
C CYS A 64 -1.46 19.17 -14.06
N GLY A 65 -2.43 18.87 -14.92
CA GLY A 65 -3.62 18.13 -14.55
C GLY A 65 -3.32 16.74 -14.02
N THR A 66 -2.38 16.02 -14.66
CA THR A 66 -1.93 14.69 -14.20
C THR A 66 -1.24 14.81 -12.84
N GLY A 67 -0.37 15.81 -12.63
CA GLY A 67 0.31 16.05 -11.36
C GLY A 67 -0.67 16.32 -10.23
N LEU A 68 -1.65 17.20 -10.44
CA LEU A 68 -2.69 17.50 -9.45
C LEU A 68 -3.55 16.26 -9.16
N LEU A 69 -3.93 15.49 -10.18
CA LEU A 69 -4.68 14.25 -10.02
C LEU A 69 -3.92 13.25 -9.13
N CYS A 70 -2.61 13.06 -9.36
CA CYS A 70 -1.78 12.19 -8.54
C CYS A 70 -1.73 12.65 -7.08
N LEU A 71 -1.55 13.96 -6.83
CA LEU A 71 -1.50 14.52 -5.49
C LEU A 71 -2.85 14.43 -4.75
N VAL A 72 -3.97 14.53 -5.45
CA VAL A 72 -5.29 14.33 -4.86
C VAL A 72 -5.53 12.86 -4.55
N GLN A 73 -5.24 11.96 -5.51
CA GLN A 73 -5.51 10.54 -5.35
C GLN A 73 -4.59 9.82 -4.36
N MET A 74 -3.44 10.40 -3.98
CA MET A 74 -2.59 9.84 -2.92
C MET A 74 -3.31 9.77 -1.55
N PHE A 75 -4.36 10.57 -1.34
CA PHE A 75 -5.17 10.56 -0.12
C PHE A 75 -6.47 9.77 -0.26
N LEU A 76 -6.83 9.35 -1.48
CA LEU A 76 -8.07 8.62 -1.75
C LEU A 76 -7.84 7.10 -1.72
N ARG A 77 -8.94 6.35 -1.49
CA ARG A 77 -8.90 4.88 -1.53
C ARG A 77 -8.72 4.28 -2.93
N SER A 78 -8.95 5.06 -3.98
CA SER A 78 -8.81 4.62 -5.38
C SER A 78 -7.77 5.49 -6.08
N ASP A 79 -6.68 4.87 -6.47
CA ASP A 79 -5.53 5.50 -7.13
C ASP A 79 -5.36 5.05 -8.59
N ARG A 80 -6.23 4.14 -9.06
CA ARG A 80 -6.13 3.52 -10.39
C ARG A 80 -6.14 4.53 -11.52
N ILE A 81 -6.96 5.58 -11.40
CA ILE A 81 -7.09 6.60 -12.44
C ILE A 81 -5.80 7.41 -12.55
N ALA A 82 -5.20 7.83 -11.42
CA ALA A 82 -3.94 8.58 -11.44
C ALA A 82 -2.81 7.76 -12.06
N PHE A 83 -2.67 6.48 -11.68
CA PHE A 83 -1.68 5.59 -12.28
C PHE A 83 -1.91 5.39 -13.77
N ALA A 84 -3.15 5.18 -14.21
CA ALA A 84 -3.48 4.99 -15.63
C ALA A 84 -3.17 6.25 -16.46
N VAL A 85 -3.59 7.42 -15.99
CA VAL A 85 -3.37 8.70 -16.67
C VAL A 85 -1.88 9.04 -16.73
N ALA A 86 -1.16 8.89 -15.60
CA ALA A 86 0.27 9.15 -15.56
C ALA A 86 1.05 8.19 -16.50
N THR A 87 0.73 6.90 -16.47
CA THR A 87 1.33 5.92 -17.38
C THR A 87 1.06 6.25 -18.85
N ALA A 88 -0.18 6.56 -19.20
CA ALA A 88 -0.55 6.90 -20.57
C ALA A 88 0.19 8.14 -21.08
N LEU A 89 0.31 9.19 -20.23
CA LEU A 89 1.01 10.42 -20.60
C LEU A 89 2.52 10.19 -20.78
N LEU A 90 3.13 9.39 -19.89
CA LEU A 90 4.56 9.02 -19.99
C LEU A 90 4.85 8.22 -21.26
N LEU A 91 4.01 7.24 -21.58
CA LEU A 91 4.16 6.43 -22.79
C LEU A 91 3.96 7.27 -24.05
N LEU A 92 2.95 8.15 -24.07
CA LEU A 92 2.72 9.07 -25.18
C LEU A 92 3.93 10.00 -25.37
N TYR A 93 4.49 10.53 -24.29
CA TYR A 93 5.65 11.39 -24.32
C TYR A 93 6.88 10.64 -24.87
N GLY A 94 7.10 9.42 -24.40
CA GLY A 94 8.15 8.54 -24.93
C GLY A 94 7.99 8.19 -26.41
N LEU A 95 6.75 7.99 -26.87
CA LEU A 95 6.44 7.72 -28.27
C LEU A 95 6.74 8.91 -29.16
N VAL A 96 6.41 10.14 -28.74
CA VAL A 96 6.76 11.37 -29.49
C VAL A 96 8.27 11.47 -29.69
N TYR A 97 9.07 11.20 -28.64
CA TYR A 97 10.52 11.20 -28.76
C TYR A 97 11.05 10.10 -29.68
N LEU A 98 10.42 8.91 -29.63
CA LEU A 98 10.79 7.80 -30.52
C LEU A 98 10.53 8.15 -31.98
N ILE A 99 9.34 8.68 -32.29
CA ILE A 99 8.98 9.11 -33.66
C ILE A 99 9.94 10.19 -34.15
N SER A 100 10.25 11.19 -33.31
CA SER A 100 11.16 12.28 -33.68
C SER A 100 12.58 11.82 -34.04
N THR A 101 12.97 10.63 -33.56
CA THR A 101 14.24 9.99 -33.95
C THR A 101 14.20 9.49 -35.39
N PHE A 102 13.08 8.89 -35.80
CA PHE A 102 12.91 8.34 -37.16
C PHE A 102 12.61 9.43 -38.20
N THR A 103 11.99 10.54 -37.82
CA THR A 103 11.81 11.69 -38.71
C THR A 103 13.07 12.52 -38.93
N GLY A 104 14.11 12.29 -38.13
CA GLY A 104 15.38 12.98 -38.21
C GLY A 104 15.41 14.32 -37.45
N ASP A 105 14.28 14.75 -36.86
CA ASP A 105 14.18 16.01 -36.12
C ASP A 105 14.97 15.99 -34.81
N ASN A 106 15.15 14.78 -34.24
CA ASN A 106 15.90 14.60 -33.00
C ASN A 106 16.75 13.32 -33.03
N PRO A 107 17.98 13.34 -33.55
CA PRO A 107 18.83 12.15 -33.68
C PRO A 107 19.12 11.41 -32.37
N ARG A 108 19.00 12.08 -31.23
CA ARG A 108 19.18 11.50 -29.88
C ARG A 108 17.84 11.27 -29.15
N GLY A 109 16.72 11.42 -29.84
CA GLY A 109 15.38 11.23 -29.28
C GLY A 109 15.16 9.84 -28.69
N TRP A 110 15.86 8.80 -29.21
CA TRP A 110 15.79 7.44 -28.69
C TRP A 110 16.20 7.34 -27.21
N VAL A 111 17.14 8.18 -26.73
CA VAL A 111 17.55 8.20 -25.32
C VAL A 111 16.40 8.71 -24.46
N GLY A 112 15.76 9.80 -24.88
CA GLY A 112 14.56 10.31 -24.21
C GLY A 112 13.42 9.30 -24.25
N ALA A 113 13.17 8.68 -25.39
CA ALA A 113 12.16 7.63 -25.53
C ALA A 113 12.41 6.47 -24.57
N ALA A 114 13.63 5.95 -24.48
CA ALA A 114 13.99 4.86 -23.57
C ALA A 114 13.71 5.23 -22.11
N VAL A 115 14.09 6.44 -21.68
CA VAL A 115 13.86 6.91 -20.30
C VAL A 115 12.35 7.00 -19.99
N TRP A 116 11.57 7.65 -20.88
CA TRP A 116 10.14 7.87 -20.64
C TRP A 116 9.35 6.57 -20.71
N LEU A 117 9.67 5.66 -21.64
CA LEU A 117 9.02 4.35 -21.76
C LEU A 117 9.37 3.45 -20.57
N ALA A 118 10.64 3.43 -20.14
CA ALA A 118 11.06 2.69 -18.97
C ALA A 118 10.37 3.20 -17.70
N PHE A 119 10.26 4.53 -17.53
CA PHE A 119 9.59 5.12 -16.38
C PHE A 119 8.08 4.87 -16.42
N GLY A 120 7.44 4.97 -17.58
CA GLY A 120 6.03 4.60 -17.76
C GLY A 120 5.78 3.13 -17.44
N GLY A 121 6.65 2.23 -17.89
CA GLY A 121 6.59 0.80 -17.55
C GLY A 121 6.77 0.54 -16.05
N TRP A 122 7.68 1.26 -15.39
CA TRP A 122 7.87 1.20 -13.94
C TRP A 122 6.63 1.63 -13.17
N ILE A 123 6.00 2.74 -13.57
CA ILE A 123 4.76 3.23 -12.95
C ILE A 123 3.61 2.23 -13.17
N ALA A 124 3.50 1.64 -14.37
CA ALA A 124 2.53 0.58 -14.66
C ALA A 124 2.75 -0.64 -13.75
N LEU A 125 4.00 -1.04 -13.53
CA LEU A 125 4.36 -2.15 -12.64
C LEU A 125 3.94 -1.86 -11.20
N ILE A 126 4.23 -0.65 -10.68
CA ILE A 126 3.79 -0.23 -9.33
C ILE A 126 2.26 -0.28 -9.22
N ALA A 127 1.53 0.10 -10.27
CA ALA A 127 0.07 0.06 -10.29
C ALA A 127 -0.49 -1.37 -10.15
N THR A 128 0.27 -2.41 -10.51
CA THR A 128 -0.14 -3.81 -10.34
C THR A 128 0.15 -4.37 -8.95
N TRP A 129 0.95 -3.68 -8.13
CA TRP A 129 1.27 -4.17 -6.79
C TRP A 129 0.01 -4.28 -5.93
N PRO A 130 -0.17 -5.42 -5.23
CA PRO A 130 -1.33 -5.59 -4.37
C PRO A 130 -1.29 -4.58 -3.22
N GLU A 131 -2.36 -3.81 -3.07
CA GLU A 131 -2.60 -3.07 -1.82
C GLU A 131 -3.06 -4.01 -0.71
N ALA A 132 -2.93 -3.55 0.54
CA ALA A 132 -3.41 -4.29 1.72
C ALA A 132 -4.90 -4.73 1.61
N ALA A 133 -5.72 -4.02 0.82
CA ALA A 133 -7.08 -4.43 0.49
C ALA A 133 -7.17 -5.72 -0.34
N THR A 134 -6.09 -6.11 -1.04
CA THR A 134 -6.02 -7.37 -1.79
C THR A 134 -5.63 -8.52 -0.87
N ALA A 135 -4.86 -8.26 0.19
CA ALA A 135 -4.59 -9.23 1.25
C ALA A 135 -5.90 -9.70 1.91
N ASP A 136 -6.90 -8.80 2.00
CA ASP A 136 -8.23 -9.10 2.53
C ASP A 136 -9.01 -10.12 1.67
N ARG A 137 -8.80 -10.12 0.35
CA ARG A 137 -9.38 -11.11 -0.58
C ARG A 137 -8.64 -12.45 -0.54
N VAL A 138 -7.32 -12.42 -0.39
CA VAL A 138 -6.49 -13.63 -0.30
C VAL A 138 -6.75 -14.37 1.01
N THR A 139 -7.02 -13.66 2.10
CA THR A 139 -7.38 -14.25 3.40
C THR A 139 -8.84 -14.73 3.48
N GLY A 140 -9.62 -14.60 2.39
CA GLY A 140 -11.02 -15.06 2.35
C GLY A 140 -11.91 -14.39 3.39
N GLY A 141 -11.65 -13.14 3.72
CA GLY A 141 -12.39 -12.39 4.73
C GLY A 141 -12.06 -12.75 6.18
N ALA A 142 -10.94 -13.46 6.43
CA ALA A 142 -10.50 -13.78 7.78
C ALA A 142 -9.84 -12.57 8.48
N ALA A 143 -10.06 -12.46 9.77
CA ALA A 143 -9.31 -11.53 10.60
C ALA A 143 -7.88 -12.07 10.78
N VAL A 144 -6.87 -11.28 10.38
CA VAL A 144 -5.46 -11.62 10.52
C VAL A 144 -4.80 -10.67 11.49
N ILE A 145 -4.16 -11.23 12.50
CA ILE A 145 -3.51 -10.50 13.59
C ILE A 145 -2.09 -11.05 13.73
N VAL A 146 -1.12 -10.14 13.76
CA VAL A 146 0.27 -10.50 14.08
C VAL A 146 0.61 -9.95 15.45
N ALA A 147 1.25 -10.77 16.28
CA ALA A 147 1.74 -10.37 17.59
C ALA A 147 3.20 -10.78 17.76
N ASP A 148 3.93 -10.04 18.61
CA ASP A 148 5.29 -10.35 19.00
C ASP A 148 5.38 -11.50 20.04
N ALA A 149 6.60 -11.82 20.45
CA ALA A 149 6.88 -12.85 21.47
C ALA A 149 6.23 -12.57 22.84
N ASN A 150 5.87 -11.31 23.12
CA ASN A 150 5.22 -10.90 24.36
C ASN A 150 3.70 -10.88 24.24
N GLY A 151 3.15 -11.18 23.06
CA GLY A 151 1.72 -11.14 22.76
C GLY A 151 1.20 -9.72 22.52
N LEU A 152 2.07 -8.74 22.21
CA LEU A 152 1.66 -7.41 21.81
C LEU A 152 1.31 -7.39 20.31
N ILE A 153 0.17 -6.84 19.96
CA ILE A 153 -0.33 -6.75 18.60
C ILE A 153 0.56 -5.81 17.77
N GLN A 154 1.17 -6.34 16.71
CA GLN A 154 2.03 -5.63 15.78
C GLN A 154 1.31 -5.29 14.47
N SER A 155 0.34 -6.12 14.05
CA SER A 155 -0.43 -5.92 12.82
C SER A 155 -1.88 -6.32 13.03
N TRP A 156 -2.76 -5.53 12.41
CA TRP A 156 -4.21 -5.61 12.55
C TRP A 156 -4.86 -5.33 11.20
N ASN A 157 -5.47 -6.34 10.58
CA ASN A 157 -6.09 -6.14 9.28
C ASN A 157 -7.51 -5.53 9.38
N PRO A 158 -8.07 -5.00 8.29
CA PRO A 158 -9.41 -4.42 8.28
C PRO A 158 -10.52 -5.39 8.72
N GLN A 159 -10.35 -6.71 8.49
CA GLN A 159 -11.33 -7.69 8.93
C GLN A 159 -11.28 -7.93 10.44
N ALA A 160 -10.08 -7.87 11.04
CA ALA A 160 -9.96 -7.90 12.50
C ALA A 160 -10.67 -6.67 13.12
N ALA A 161 -10.53 -5.48 12.50
CA ALA A 161 -11.24 -4.29 12.96
C ALA A 161 -12.78 -4.46 12.90
N LYS A 162 -13.30 -5.03 11.81
CA LYS A 162 -14.73 -5.31 11.67
C LYS A 162 -15.21 -6.38 12.64
N LEU A 163 -14.40 -7.43 12.85
CA LEU A 163 -14.79 -8.58 13.66
C LEU A 163 -14.80 -8.25 15.16
N PHE A 164 -13.76 -7.54 15.64
CA PHE A 164 -13.57 -7.25 17.06
C PHE A 164 -14.01 -5.84 17.48
N GLY A 165 -14.24 -4.92 16.54
CA GLY A 165 -14.70 -3.57 16.82
C GLY A 165 -13.60 -2.59 17.26
N TRP A 166 -12.32 -3.00 17.27
CA TRP A 166 -11.16 -2.14 17.55
C TRP A 166 -10.60 -1.57 16.26
N SER A 167 -10.31 -0.28 16.21
CA SER A 167 -9.56 0.31 15.10
C SER A 167 -8.09 -0.12 15.14
N ILE A 168 -7.36 0.03 14.03
CA ILE A 168 -5.93 -0.31 13.97
C ILE A 168 -5.12 0.51 14.99
N ASP A 169 -5.43 1.80 15.12
CA ASP A 169 -4.72 2.71 16.04
C ASP A 169 -5.00 2.39 17.52
N GLU A 170 -6.13 1.74 17.81
CA GLU A 170 -6.50 1.30 19.15
C GLU A 170 -5.98 -0.08 19.50
N ALA A 171 -5.80 -0.96 18.51
CA ALA A 171 -5.40 -2.36 18.72
C ALA A 171 -3.89 -2.56 18.72
N VAL A 172 -3.16 -1.92 17.80
CA VAL A 172 -1.71 -2.07 17.70
C VAL A 172 -1.01 -1.57 18.97
N GLY A 173 -0.06 -2.36 19.46
CA GLY A 173 0.64 -2.11 20.72
C GLY A 173 -0.10 -2.60 21.96
N ARG A 174 -1.34 -3.09 21.84
CA ARG A 174 -2.06 -3.71 22.96
C ARG A 174 -1.81 -5.22 23.05
N PRO A 175 -1.98 -5.81 24.23
CA PRO A 175 -1.85 -7.25 24.38
C PRO A 175 -3.03 -8.01 23.74
N LEU A 176 -2.78 -9.21 23.21
CA LEU A 176 -3.82 -10.08 22.63
C LEU A 176 -4.96 -10.41 23.61
N THR A 177 -4.73 -10.23 24.91
CA THR A 177 -5.73 -10.46 25.97
C THR A 177 -6.95 -9.55 25.87
N ILE A 178 -6.91 -8.44 25.09
CA ILE A 178 -8.09 -7.62 24.82
C ILE A 178 -9.14 -8.32 23.96
N LEU A 179 -8.74 -9.38 23.25
CA LEU A 179 -9.58 -10.12 22.29
C LEU A 179 -10.25 -11.35 22.91
N MET A 180 -10.05 -11.58 24.20
CA MET A 180 -10.57 -12.77 24.89
C MET A 180 -11.24 -12.42 26.21
N PRO A 181 -12.23 -13.20 26.62
CA PRO A 181 -12.87 -13.05 27.93
C PRO A 181 -11.87 -13.13 29.08
N PRO A 182 -12.08 -12.39 30.20
CA PRO A 182 -11.15 -12.38 31.33
C PRO A 182 -10.78 -13.78 31.84
N ARG A 183 -11.73 -14.69 31.88
CA ARG A 183 -11.53 -16.08 32.32
C ARG A 183 -10.52 -16.92 31.52
N LEU A 184 -10.16 -16.47 30.30
CA LEU A 184 -9.22 -17.16 29.40
C LEU A 184 -7.82 -16.53 29.37
N ARG A 185 -7.64 -15.36 30.00
CA ARG A 185 -6.40 -14.56 29.88
C ARG A 185 -5.21 -15.22 30.53
N ASP A 186 -5.39 -15.79 31.72
CA ASP A 186 -4.30 -16.44 32.47
C ASP A 186 -3.79 -17.67 31.71
N GLN A 187 -4.70 -18.53 31.25
CA GLN A 187 -4.37 -19.70 30.43
C GLN A 187 -3.63 -19.31 29.15
N HIS A 188 -4.06 -18.24 28.47
CA HIS A 188 -3.39 -17.75 27.27
C HIS A 188 -1.97 -17.24 27.60
N THR A 189 -1.80 -16.50 28.69
CA THR A 189 -0.49 -15.93 29.09
C THR A 189 0.49 -17.05 29.45
N GLU A 190 0.04 -18.08 30.17
CA GLU A 190 0.83 -19.27 30.49
C GLU A 190 1.22 -20.04 29.21
N GLY A 191 0.26 -20.21 28.28
CA GLY A 191 0.50 -20.86 27.00
C GLY A 191 1.56 -20.13 26.17
N LEU A 192 1.48 -18.79 26.10
CA LEU A 192 2.45 -17.96 25.41
C LEU A 192 3.85 -18.05 26.05
N ALA A 193 3.93 -18.00 27.38
CA ALA A 193 5.19 -18.16 28.12
C ALA A 193 5.83 -19.53 27.84
N LYS A 194 5.04 -20.61 27.77
CA LYS A 194 5.51 -21.95 27.44
C LYS A 194 6.06 -22.02 26.00
N VAL A 195 5.36 -21.46 25.03
CA VAL A 195 5.85 -21.41 23.63
C VAL A 195 7.14 -20.61 23.52
N ARG A 196 7.26 -19.50 24.24
CA ARG A 196 8.46 -18.69 24.28
C ARG A 196 9.67 -19.45 24.87
N ALA A 197 9.43 -20.25 25.88
CA ALA A 197 10.48 -21.04 26.54
C ALA A 197 10.93 -22.27 25.71
N THR A 198 10.01 -22.90 24.99
CA THR A 198 10.27 -24.15 24.26
C THR A 198 10.46 -23.99 22.75
N GLY A 199 10.09 -22.84 22.19
CA GLY A 199 10.06 -22.59 20.74
C GLY A 199 8.99 -23.40 20.00
N VAL A 200 8.20 -24.23 20.67
CA VAL A 200 7.24 -25.15 20.08
C VAL A 200 5.83 -24.73 20.46
N SER A 201 5.02 -24.40 19.44
CA SER A 201 3.59 -24.18 19.62
C SER A 201 2.84 -25.49 19.36
N ALA A 202 2.23 -26.05 20.40
CA ALA A 202 1.36 -27.24 20.27
C ALA A 202 0.11 -26.97 19.42
N LEU A 203 -0.18 -25.72 19.12
CA LEU A 203 -1.36 -25.24 18.43
C LEU A 203 -1.07 -24.85 16.97
N ALA A 204 0.20 -24.90 16.53
CA ALA A 204 0.59 -24.48 15.19
C ALA A 204 -0.12 -25.30 14.10
N GLY A 205 -0.79 -24.59 13.17
CA GLY A 205 -1.50 -25.19 12.04
C GLY A 205 -2.83 -25.87 12.36
N ARG A 206 -3.24 -25.89 13.63
CA ARG A 206 -4.55 -26.48 14.05
C ARG A 206 -5.62 -25.41 14.06
N ILE A 207 -6.85 -25.80 13.73
CA ILE A 207 -8.04 -24.98 13.92
C ILE A 207 -8.54 -25.20 15.34
N ILE A 208 -8.60 -24.14 16.12
CA ILE A 208 -8.96 -24.19 17.53
C ILE A 208 -10.26 -23.42 17.72
N PRO A 209 -11.34 -24.08 18.15
CA PRO A 209 -12.56 -23.38 18.52
C PRO A 209 -12.34 -22.63 19.84
N LEU A 210 -12.61 -21.35 19.86
CA LEU A 210 -12.43 -20.45 21.00
C LEU A 210 -13.57 -19.44 21.09
N VAL A 211 -13.57 -18.65 22.18
CA VAL A 211 -14.48 -17.53 22.35
C VAL A 211 -13.70 -16.24 22.25
N GLY A 212 -14.07 -15.40 21.30
CA GLY A 212 -13.57 -14.04 21.13
C GLY A 212 -14.40 -13.03 21.91
N LEU A 213 -13.76 -11.91 22.29
CA LEU A 213 -14.39 -10.77 22.96
C LEU A 213 -14.31 -9.55 22.06
N ARG A 214 -15.44 -8.93 21.75
CA ARG A 214 -15.47 -7.63 21.04
C ARG A 214 -15.25 -6.47 21.98
N ARG A 215 -14.97 -5.31 21.40
CA ARG A 215 -14.83 -4.03 22.14
C ARG A 215 -16.08 -3.67 22.96
N ASP A 216 -17.27 -4.00 22.48
CA ASP A 216 -18.54 -3.77 23.16
C ASP A 216 -18.82 -4.74 24.31
N GLY A 217 -17.90 -5.69 24.57
CA GLY A 217 -18.03 -6.70 25.59
C GLY A 217 -18.79 -7.95 25.17
N SER A 218 -19.30 -8.02 23.93
CA SER A 218 -19.97 -9.21 23.43
C SER A 218 -19.01 -10.34 23.16
N GLU A 219 -19.36 -11.56 23.58
CA GLU A 219 -18.62 -12.79 23.31
C GLU A 219 -19.19 -13.48 22.07
N PHE A 220 -18.32 -14.09 21.28
CA PHE A 220 -18.74 -14.82 20.08
C PHE A 220 -17.79 -15.98 19.74
N PRO A 221 -18.29 -17.08 19.15
CA PRO A 221 -17.47 -18.21 18.79
C PRO A 221 -16.57 -17.89 17.60
N ILE A 222 -15.31 -18.31 17.71
CA ILE A 222 -14.28 -18.13 16.69
C ILE A 222 -13.52 -19.43 16.43
N ALA A 223 -13.06 -19.60 15.19
CA ALA A 223 -12.05 -20.57 14.80
C ALA A 223 -10.72 -19.84 14.63
N LEU A 224 -9.72 -20.20 15.42
CA LEU A 224 -8.38 -19.64 15.40
C LEU A 224 -7.39 -20.63 14.81
N THR A 225 -6.56 -20.19 13.86
CA THR A 225 -5.36 -20.90 13.43
C THR A 225 -4.15 -20.02 13.77
N VAL A 226 -3.16 -20.60 14.46
CA VAL A 226 -1.92 -19.87 14.84
C VAL A 226 -0.74 -20.48 14.11
N ASN A 227 0.08 -19.61 13.52
CA ASN A 227 1.39 -19.95 13.00
C ASN A 227 2.46 -19.11 13.70
N ALA A 228 3.54 -19.75 14.14
CA ALA A 228 4.71 -19.09 14.69
C ALA A 228 5.81 -19.03 13.61
N TRP A 229 6.51 -17.92 13.51
CA TRP A 229 7.62 -17.75 12.59
C TRP A 229 8.71 -16.88 13.22
N HIS A 230 9.96 -17.04 12.75
CA HIS A 230 11.07 -16.25 13.25
C HIS A 230 11.17 -14.95 12.45
N SER A 231 11.27 -13.83 13.16
CA SER A 231 11.54 -12.50 12.65
C SER A 231 12.91 -12.04 13.15
N ASP A 232 13.45 -10.97 12.57
CA ASP A 232 14.71 -10.35 13.02
C ASP A 232 14.65 -9.90 14.48
N ASP A 233 13.46 -9.57 14.98
CA ASP A 233 13.17 -9.17 16.38
C ASP A 233 12.78 -10.33 17.30
N GLY A 234 12.85 -11.59 16.83
CA GLY A 234 12.49 -12.78 17.59
C GLY A 234 11.32 -13.57 17.01
N ILE A 235 10.58 -14.28 17.89
CA ILE A 235 9.41 -15.07 17.48
C ILE A 235 8.19 -14.15 17.30
N ALA A 236 7.52 -14.26 16.15
CA ALA A 236 6.25 -13.61 15.89
C ALA A 236 5.16 -14.67 15.67
N TYR A 237 3.94 -14.32 16.04
CA TYR A 237 2.76 -15.17 15.91
C TYR A 237 1.76 -14.54 14.95
N THR A 238 1.29 -15.32 13.98
CA THR A 238 0.19 -14.92 13.10
C THR A 238 -1.05 -15.72 13.45
N GLY A 239 -2.09 -15.03 13.93
CA GLY A 239 -3.42 -15.59 14.17
C GLY A 239 -4.33 -15.29 12.98
N VAL A 240 -4.93 -16.33 12.41
CA VAL A 240 -6.01 -16.24 11.41
C VAL A 240 -7.30 -16.62 12.11
N ILE A 241 -8.25 -15.69 12.18
CA ILE A 241 -9.48 -15.84 12.94
C ILE A 241 -10.69 -15.74 12.02
N ARG A 242 -11.61 -16.69 12.14
CA ARG A 242 -12.89 -16.68 11.44
C ARG A 242 -14.04 -16.80 12.45
N PRO A 243 -15.15 -16.06 12.28
CA PRO A 243 -16.35 -16.31 13.10
C PRO A 243 -16.89 -17.69 12.77
N MET A 244 -17.22 -18.46 13.79
CA MET A 244 -17.95 -19.72 13.61
C MET A 244 -19.43 -19.41 13.48
N ARG A 245 -20.11 -20.03 12.50
CA ARG A 245 -21.57 -20.01 12.42
C ARG A 245 -22.11 -21.13 13.27
N GLY A 246 -23.29 -20.90 13.92
CA GLY A 246 -23.94 -21.93 14.72
C GLY A 246 -24.29 -23.12 13.82
N GLY A 247 -23.46 -24.17 13.85
CA GLY A 247 -23.53 -25.36 13.01
C GLY A 247 -22.17 -25.98 12.67
N ASP A 248 -21.06 -25.23 12.89
CA ASP A 248 -19.70 -25.68 12.54
C ASP A 248 -18.98 -26.37 13.74
N ALA A 249 -19.74 -26.83 14.77
CA ALA A 249 -19.19 -27.37 16.01
C ALA A 249 -19.39 -28.90 16.17
N ASP A 250 -19.70 -29.61 15.07
CA ASP A 250 -19.81 -31.11 15.07
C ASP A 250 -18.65 -31.74 14.29
#